data_72aba964e1daa2524cc5a066905cd3e0
#
_entry.id   72aba964e1daa2524cc5a066905cd3e0
#
_cell.length_a   1.000
_cell.length_b   1.000
_cell.length_c   1.000
_cell.angle_alpha   90.00
_cell.angle_beta   90.00
_cell.angle_gamma   90.00
#
_symmetry.space_group_name_H-M   'P 1'
#
loop_
_entity.id
_entity.type
_entity.pdbx_description
1 polymer ?
#
loop_
_entity_poly.entity_id
_entity_poly.type
_entity_poly.pdbx_seq_one_letter_code
_entity_poly.pdbx_strand_id
1 'polypeptide(L)'
;MDLDRFFCGALSLIAALTLVKEPATTSYYENRSLAVFPPFGMQEVLEGEYFPQVEAWIGDHLAGRDQLLKLNTRKELALHDPVISDTVVTEDVLLPYHGTVLNHYNEENMTQELDMLQELNEYCSRKGIGFLYVGIPEQSNAFRDRYPSWLNDSSYRDDSLRTDFMTGLAERGIDHLEMAQYLSADYEKFYSKTDHHYNLYGAYETYLRIMEYVNAHYRTAPVTEGLEITPVESSFLGSRNRKLFGLFQSDDRLYTYTLADPVPFERYDNGNPVEATVFAAD
;
A
#
# COMPACT_ATOMS: atom_id res chain seq x y z
N MET A 1 30.00 9.05 38.52
CA MET A 1 29.21 9.97 37.69
C MET A 1 27.76 9.78 38.11
N ASP A 2 27.13 10.85 38.56
CA ASP A 2 25.76 10.81 39.07
C ASP A 2 24.80 10.48 37.92
N LEU A 3 24.08 9.38 38.00
CA LEU A 3 23.21 8.87 36.92
C LEU A 3 22.19 9.94 36.49
N ASP A 4 21.66 10.68 37.47
CA ASP A 4 20.69 11.76 37.24
C ASP A 4 21.27 12.91 36.44
N ARG A 5 22.52 13.30 36.72
CA ARG A 5 23.22 14.35 35.94
C ARG A 5 23.52 13.93 34.53
N PHE A 6 23.88 12.66 34.35
CA PHE A 6 24.09 12.10 33.01
C PHE A 6 22.78 12.08 32.21
N PHE A 7 21.69 11.63 32.83
CA PHE A 7 20.37 11.56 32.19
C PHE A 7 19.84 12.96 31.85
N CYS A 8 19.90 13.90 32.77
CA CYS A 8 19.49 15.29 32.50
C CYS A 8 20.34 15.93 31.39
N GLY A 9 21.65 15.68 31.39
CA GLY A 9 22.54 16.19 30.34
C GLY A 9 22.21 15.60 28.96
N ALA A 10 21.93 14.32 28.87
CA ALA A 10 21.54 13.66 27.63
C ALA A 10 20.20 14.20 27.09
N LEU A 11 19.20 14.36 27.94
CA LEU A 11 17.90 14.93 27.55
C LEU A 11 18.03 16.38 27.07
N SER A 12 18.85 17.19 27.78
CA SER A 12 19.11 18.59 27.36
C SER A 12 19.80 18.65 26.02
N LEU A 13 20.75 17.76 25.76
CA LEU A 13 21.44 17.68 24.47
C LEU A 13 20.47 17.29 23.35
N ILE A 14 19.63 16.27 23.55
CA ILE A 14 18.61 15.85 22.56
C ILE A 14 17.66 17.01 22.27
N ALA A 15 17.17 17.70 23.28
CA ALA A 15 16.31 18.87 23.11
C ALA A 15 16.99 19.98 22.31
N ALA A 16 18.23 20.32 22.64
CA ALA A 16 19.02 21.31 21.89
C ALA A 16 19.22 20.91 20.42
N LEU A 17 19.58 19.66 20.15
CA LEU A 17 19.75 19.13 18.79
C LEU A 17 18.43 19.12 18.00
N THR A 18 17.30 18.86 18.67
CA THR A 18 15.97 18.91 18.04
C THR A 18 15.62 20.32 17.58
N LEU A 19 15.97 21.34 18.36
CA LEU A 19 15.67 22.74 18.03
C LEU A 19 16.59 23.33 16.96
N VAL A 20 17.80 22.78 16.79
CA VAL A 20 18.80 23.30 15.83
C VAL A 20 18.74 22.58 14.49
N LYS A 21 18.24 21.35 14.47
CA LYS A 21 18.11 20.54 13.25
C LYS A 21 17.06 21.17 12.32
N GLU A 22 17.35 21.24 11.00
CA GLU A 22 16.33 21.59 10.03
C GLU A 22 15.18 20.56 10.08
N PRO A 23 13.92 21.00 10.23
CA PRO A 23 12.80 20.09 10.29
C PRO A 23 12.57 19.42 8.93
N ALA A 24 12.48 18.10 8.93
CA ALA A 24 12.03 17.35 7.77
C ALA A 24 10.54 17.56 7.54
N THR A 25 10.08 17.50 6.30
CA THR A 25 8.65 17.65 5.97
C THR A 25 7.94 16.31 5.87
N THR A 26 8.68 15.23 5.64
CA THR A 26 8.14 13.87 5.45
C THR A 26 8.99 12.83 6.15
N SER A 27 8.36 11.75 6.59
CA SER A 27 9.05 10.55 7.05
C SER A 27 9.10 9.53 5.91
N TYR A 28 10.31 9.15 5.51
CA TYR A 28 10.50 8.10 4.51
C TYR A 28 9.97 6.74 5.00
N TYR A 29 10.26 6.38 6.25
CA TYR A 29 9.92 5.07 6.81
C TYR A 29 8.42 4.92 7.07
N GLU A 30 7.76 5.99 7.53
CA GLU A 30 6.32 5.97 7.82
C GLU A 30 5.45 6.36 6.62
N ASN A 31 6.07 6.89 5.55
CA ASN A 31 5.39 7.38 4.35
C ASN A 31 4.27 8.38 4.66
N ARG A 32 4.58 9.38 5.50
CA ARG A 32 3.63 10.42 5.89
C ARG A 32 4.29 11.78 6.00
N SER A 33 3.48 12.82 5.94
CA SER A 33 3.91 14.17 6.30
C SER A 33 4.18 14.25 7.81
N LEU A 34 5.21 14.99 8.18
CA LEU A 34 5.53 15.29 9.57
C LEU A 34 4.81 16.57 10.02
N ALA A 35 4.56 16.67 11.32
CA ALA A 35 3.88 17.81 11.91
C ALA A 35 4.67 19.11 11.66
N VAL A 36 3.94 20.17 11.32
CA VAL A 36 4.50 21.52 11.18
C VAL A 36 4.43 22.22 12.53
N PHE A 37 5.47 23.00 12.88
CA PHE A 37 5.44 23.78 14.12
C PHE A 37 4.26 24.76 14.08
N PRO A 38 3.35 24.72 15.06
CA PRO A 38 2.16 25.57 15.02
C PRO A 38 2.52 27.04 15.24
N PRO A 39 1.89 27.97 14.50
CA PRO A 39 2.01 29.37 14.82
C PRO A 39 1.42 29.63 16.21
N PHE A 40 2.02 30.56 16.96
CA PHE A 40 1.48 30.90 18.26
C PHE A 40 0.17 31.68 18.13
N GLY A 41 -0.88 31.19 18.77
CA GLY A 41 -2.18 31.83 18.85
C GLY A 41 -2.74 31.75 20.26
N MET A 42 -3.21 32.87 20.81
CA MET A 42 -3.77 32.89 22.16
C MET A 42 -5.09 32.13 22.23
N GLN A 43 -5.86 32.11 21.16
CA GLN A 43 -7.11 31.38 21.09
C GLN A 43 -6.86 29.87 21.17
N GLU A 44 -5.93 29.34 20.38
CA GLU A 44 -5.53 27.93 20.36
C GLU A 44 -4.97 27.48 21.72
N VAL A 45 -4.28 28.40 22.42
CA VAL A 45 -3.80 28.13 23.80
C VAL A 45 -4.97 28.02 24.78
N LEU A 46 -5.96 28.90 24.69
CA LEU A 46 -7.14 28.88 25.59
C LEU A 46 -8.07 27.71 25.29
N GLU A 47 -8.17 27.28 24.05
CA GLU A 47 -8.93 26.10 23.57
C GLU A 47 -8.17 24.78 23.88
N GLY A 48 -6.90 24.85 24.26
CA GLY A 48 -6.08 23.67 24.59
C GLY A 48 -5.49 22.96 23.37
N GLU A 49 -5.60 23.51 22.16
CA GLU A 49 -5.16 22.90 20.92
C GLU A 49 -3.68 23.13 20.59
N TYR A 50 -3.10 24.22 21.11
CA TYR A 50 -1.71 24.60 20.80
C TYR A 50 -0.68 23.59 21.31
N PHE A 51 -0.76 23.18 22.55
CA PHE A 51 0.24 22.30 23.18
C PHE A 51 0.26 20.89 22.57
N PRO A 52 -0.87 20.25 22.24
CA PRO A 52 -0.88 19.00 21.50
C PRO A 52 -0.19 19.08 20.14
N GLN A 53 -0.33 20.19 19.40
CA GLN A 53 0.37 20.40 18.13
C GLN A 53 1.87 20.56 18.32
N VAL A 54 2.31 21.27 19.36
CA VAL A 54 3.74 21.39 19.73
C VAL A 54 4.30 20.01 20.12
N GLU A 55 3.57 19.23 20.89
CA GLU A 55 3.96 17.88 21.28
C GLU A 55 4.09 16.96 20.06
N ALA A 56 3.14 16.99 19.13
CA ALA A 56 3.20 16.26 17.87
C ALA A 56 4.44 16.64 17.06
N TRP A 57 4.73 17.94 16.96
CA TRP A 57 5.93 18.41 16.29
C TRP A 57 7.21 17.93 16.97
N ILE A 58 7.33 18.01 18.28
CA ILE A 58 8.48 17.49 19.02
C ILE A 58 8.65 16.00 18.78
N GLY A 59 7.55 15.23 18.85
CA GLY A 59 7.56 13.80 18.59
C GLY A 59 8.06 13.43 17.20
N ASP A 60 7.70 14.21 16.21
CA ASP A 60 8.12 13.99 14.82
C ASP A 60 9.56 14.43 14.52
N HIS A 61 10.06 15.45 15.23
CA HIS A 61 11.37 16.05 14.92
C HIS A 61 12.46 15.74 15.95
N LEU A 62 12.16 14.88 16.94
CA LEU A 62 13.13 14.49 17.96
C LEU A 62 14.44 14.05 17.34
N ALA A 63 15.55 14.62 17.78
CA ALA A 63 16.88 14.24 17.29
C ALA A 63 17.15 12.75 17.63
N GLY A 64 17.51 11.96 16.61
CA GLY A 64 17.72 10.53 16.76
C GLY A 64 16.44 9.67 16.76
N ARG A 65 15.28 10.26 16.43
CA ARG A 65 13.99 9.56 16.42
C ARG A 65 14.03 8.25 15.60
N ASP A 66 14.47 8.31 14.36
CA ASP A 66 14.49 7.13 13.49
C ASP A 66 15.42 6.04 14.01
N GLN A 67 16.55 6.41 14.63
CA GLN A 67 17.47 5.46 15.26
C GLN A 67 16.82 4.77 16.47
N LEU A 68 16.08 5.51 17.29
CA LEU A 68 15.34 4.95 18.42
C LEU A 68 14.22 4.03 17.97
N LEU A 69 13.44 4.44 16.97
CA LEU A 69 12.40 3.60 16.39
C LEU A 69 12.98 2.33 15.79
N LYS A 70 14.06 2.45 15.01
CA LYS A 70 14.77 1.29 14.43
C LYS A 70 15.29 0.35 15.52
N LEU A 71 15.82 0.88 16.61
CA LEU A 71 16.27 0.07 17.73
C LEU A 71 15.10 -0.68 18.41
N ASN A 72 13.96 0.01 18.59
CA ASN A 72 12.76 -0.62 19.14
C ASN A 72 12.25 -1.74 18.21
N THR A 73 12.16 -1.48 16.90
CA THR A 73 11.76 -2.49 15.92
C THR A 73 12.69 -3.72 15.94
N ARG A 74 14.01 -3.50 16.08
CA ARG A 74 14.97 -4.63 16.27
C ARG A 74 14.68 -5.45 17.52
N LYS A 75 14.35 -4.78 18.62
CA LYS A 75 13.97 -5.45 19.87
C LYS A 75 12.69 -6.26 19.67
N GLU A 76 11.67 -5.69 19.06
CA GLU A 76 10.39 -6.35 18.80
C GLU A 76 10.56 -7.58 17.90
N LEU A 77 11.32 -7.44 16.81
CA LEU A 77 11.66 -8.58 15.94
C LEU A 77 12.42 -9.67 16.70
N ALA A 78 13.39 -9.29 17.57
CA ALA A 78 14.16 -10.25 18.36
C ALA A 78 13.29 -10.96 19.44
N LEU A 79 12.23 -10.33 19.89
CA LEU A 79 11.24 -10.91 20.80
C LEU A 79 10.15 -11.70 20.08
N HIS A 80 10.19 -11.74 18.75
CA HIS A 80 9.18 -12.38 17.89
C HIS A 80 7.77 -11.80 18.14
N ASP A 81 7.69 -10.47 18.34
CA ASP A 81 6.40 -9.80 18.40
C ASP A 81 5.66 -10.00 17.07
N PRO A 82 4.46 -10.56 17.09
CA PRO A 82 3.77 -10.91 15.85
C PRO A 82 3.18 -9.70 15.13
N VAL A 83 3.09 -8.55 15.79
CA VAL A 83 2.59 -7.30 15.21
C VAL A 83 3.53 -6.16 15.57
N ILE A 84 4.12 -5.54 14.55
CA ILE A 84 5.06 -4.42 14.70
C ILE A 84 4.64 -3.32 13.72
N SER A 85 4.45 -2.10 14.20
CA SER A 85 4.11 -0.94 13.36
C SER A 85 2.94 -1.22 12.38
N ASP A 86 1.81 -1.70 12.90
CA ASP A 86 0.62 -2.09 12.12
C ASP A 86 0.89 -3.16 11.04
N THR A 87 1.91 -3.96 11.24
CA THR A 87 2.29 -5.02 10.34
C THR A 87 2.36 -6.35 11.07
N VAL A 88 1.65 -7.34 10.56
CA VAL A 88 1.77 -8.73 11.01
C VAL A 88 3.05 -9.30 10.39
N VAL A 89 3.97 -9.73 11.25
CA VAL A 89 5.23 -10.32 10.84
C VAL A 89 5.08 -11.85 10.83
N THR A 90 5.14 -12.44 9.66
CA THR A 90 5.17 -13.89 9.50
C THR A 90 6.60 -14.37 9.17
N GLU A 91 6.76 -15.63 8.84
CA GLU A 91 8.07 -16.18 8.50
C GLU A 91 8.62 -15.60 7.18
N ASP A 92 7.76 -15.38 6.19
CA ASP A 92 8.14 -15.03 4.82
C ASP A 92 7.39 -13.84 4.22
N VAL A 93 6.29 -13.38 4.84
CA VAL A 93 5.42 -12.33 4.32
C VAL A 93 5.10 -11.30 5.40
N LEU A 94 5.00 -10.05 5.01
CA LEU A 94 4.50 -8.97 5.84
C LEU A 94 3.05 -8.64 5.45
N LEU A 95 2.14 -8.73 6.39
CA LEU A 95 0.71 -8.53 6.17
C LEU A 95 0.18 -7.33 6.94
N PRO A 96 -0.91 -6.70 6.50
CA PRO A 96 -1.51 -5.62 7.27
C PRO A 96 -2.10 -6.14 8.58
N TYR A 97 -1.91 -5.37 9.66
CA TYR A 97 -2.66 -5.54 10.89
C TYR A 97 -3.75 -4.47 10.96
N HIS A 98 -4.99 -4.88 10.92
CA HIS A 98 -6.11 -3.94 10.96
C HIS A 98 -6.68 -3.74 12.37
N GLY A 99 -6.08 -4.41 13.37
CA GLY A 99 -6.58 -4.36 14.75
C GLY A 99 -8.01 -4.89 14.87
N THR A 100 -8.72 -4.35 15.83
CA THR A 100 -10.16 -4.60 16.02
C THR A 100 -11.05 -3.61 15.26
N VAL A 101 -10.45 -2.62 14.62
CA VAL A 101 -11.19 -1.67 13.75
C VAL A 101 -11.33 -2.34 12.39
N LEU A 102 -12.24 -3.28 12.34
CA LEU A 102 -12.72 -3.83 11.11
C LEU A 102 -13.34 -2.69 10.30
N ASN A 103 -12.94 -2.55 9.07
CA ASN A 103 -13.78 -1.89 8.10
C ASN A 103 -15.11 -2.63 8.14
N HIS A 104 -16.13 -1.99 8.68
CA HIS A 104 -17.46 -2.54 8.73
C HIS A 104 -18.08 -2.49 7.32
N TYR A 105 -17.41 -3.15 6.37
CA TYR A 105 -18.02 -3.41 5.08
C TYR A 105 -19.16 -4.41 5.34
N ASN A 106 -20.37 -3.95 5.19
CA ASN A 106 -21.58 -4.71 5.46
C ASN A 106 -22.46 -4.74 4.22
N GLU A 107 -23.55 -5.48 4.28
CA GLU A 107 -24.50 -5.59 3.18
C GLU A 107 -25.06 -4.25 2.70
N GLU A 108 -25.22 -3.27 3.60
CA GLU A 108 -25.69 -1.93 3.24
C GLU A 108 -24.65 -1.19 2.39
N ASN A 109 -23.40 -1.20 2.82
CA ASN A 109 -22.30 -0.58 2.07
C ASN A 109 -22.12 -1.25 0.70
N MET A 110 -22.22 -2.57 0.66
CA MET A 110 -22.15 -3.36 -0.58
C MET A 110 -23.28 -3.00 -1.54
N THR A 111 -24.51 -2.88 -1.04
CA THR A 111 -25.67 -2.49 -1.85
C THR A 111 -25.50 -1.09 -2.43
N GLN A 112 -25.05 -0.13 -1.63
CA GLN A 112 -24.80 1.24 -2.09
C GLN A 112 -23.72 1.29 -3.17
N GLU A 113 -22.63 0.54 -3.02
CA GLU A 113 -21.57 0.46 -4.01
C GLU A 113 -22.06 -0.16 -5.32
N LEU A 114 -22.81 -1.26 -5.24
CA LEU A 114 -23.41 -1.90 -6.41
C LEU A 114 -24.38 -0.98 -7.14
N ASP A 115 -25.19 -0.19 -6.42
CA ASP A 115 -26.11 0.76 -7.02
C ASP A 115 -25.35 1.90 -7.73
N MET A 116 -24.27 2.41 -7.13
CA MET A 116 -23.40 3.41 -7.77
C MET A 116 -22.73 2.87 -9.04
N LEU A 117 -22.27 1.62 -9.01
CA LEU A 117 -21.68 0.96 -10.18
C LEU A 117 -22.72 0.71 -11.28
N GLN A 118 -23.96 0.40 -10.91
CA GLN A 118 -25.06 0.29 -11.87
C GLN A 118 -25.35 1.62 -12.55
N GLU A 119 -25.46 2.71 -11.79
CA GLU A 119 -25.66 4.05 -12.37
C GLU A 119 -24.53 4.44 -13.33
N LEU A 120 -23.28 4.11 -12.98
CA LEU A 120 -22.11 4.33 -13.84
C LEU A 120 -22.20 3.51 -15.12
N ASN A 121 -22.52 2.21 -15.02
CA ASN A 121 -22.69 1.32 -16.17
C ASN A 121 -23.79 1.82 -17.11
N GLU A 122 -24.93 2.24 -16.58
CA GLU A 122 -26.02 2.83 -17.36
C GLU A 122 -25.63 4.14 -18.02
N TYR A 123 -24.87 5.00 -17.32
CA TYR A 123 -24.31 6.22 -17.91
C TYR A 123 -23.38 5.92 -19.08
N CYS A 124 -22.45 4.99 -18.92
CA CYS A 124 -21.54 4.55 -19.97
C CYS A 124 -22.32 4.00 -21.18
N SER A 125 -23.28 3.12 -20.92
CA SER A 125 -24.15 2.53 -21.96
C SER A 125 -24.89 3.59 -22.78
N ARG A 126 -25.48 4.61 -22.12
CA ARG A 126 -26.14 5.73 -22.80
C ARG A 126 -25.19 6.55 -23.68
N LYS A 127 -23.87 6.49 -23.41
CA LYS A 127 -22.85 7.18 -24.21
C LYS A 127 -22.18 6.26 -25.24
N GLY A 128 -22.58 5.00 -25.33
CA GLY A 128 -21.93 4.00 -26.20
C GLY A 128 -20.52 3.61 -25.74
N ILE A 129 -20.25 3.74 -24.43
CA ILE A 129 -18.97 3.38 -23.80
C ILE A 129 -19.15 2.04 -23.10
N GLY A 130 -18.21 1.10 -23.36
CA GLY A 130 -18.14 -0.16 -22.61
C GLY A 130 -17.66 0.10 -21.17
N PHE A 131 -18.22 -0.62 -20.21
CA PHE A 131 -17.82 -0.60 -18.81
C PHE A 131 -17.50 -2.02 -18.37
N LEU A 132 -16.34 -2.19 -17.72
CA LEU A 132 -15.88 -3.47 -17.19
C LEU A 132 -15.37 -3.25 -15.77
N TYR A 133 -15.94 -3.96 -14.80
CA TYR A 133 -15.40 -4.03 -13.45
C TYR A 133 -14.31 -5.10 -13.37
N VAL A 134 -13.16 -4.78 -12.80
CA VAL A 134 -12.06 -5.74 -12.60
C VAL A 134 -11.75 -5.84 -11.10
N GLY A 135 -12.15 -6.94 -10.49
CA GLY A 135 -11.89 -7.23 -9.07
C GLY A 135 -10.54 -7.90 -8.89
N ILE A 136 -9.59 -7.19 -8.31
CA ILE A 136 -8.24 -7.69 -8.01
C ILE A 136 -8.13 -7.92 -6.50
N PRO A 137 -7.78 -9.15 -6.03
CA PRO A 137 -7.62 -9.39 -4.60
C PRO A 137 -6.46 -8.58 -4.04
N GLU A 138 -6.62 -8.09 -2.81
CA GLU A 138 -5.52 -7.49 -2.06
C GLU A 138 -4.49 -8.55 -1.65
N GLN A 139 -3.25 -8.12 -1.39
CA GLN A 139 -2.19 -9.00 -0.90
C GLN A 139 -2.61 -9.76 0.37
N SER A 140 -3.33 -9.12 1.27
CA SER A 140 -3.87 -9.72 2.48
C SER A 140 -4.81 -10.89 2.21
N ASN A 141 -5.60 -10.82 1.12
CA ASN A 141 -6.46 -11.91 0.68
C ASN A 141 -5.67 -13.01 -0.04
N ALA A 142 -4.64 -12.63 -0.80
CA ALA A 142 -3.76 -13.59 -1.46
C ALA A 142 -2.99 -14.47 -0.46
N PHE A 143 -2.47 -13.88 0.61
CA PHE A 143 -1.72 -14.57 1.65
C PHE A 143 -2.52 -14.81 2.94
N ARG A 144 -3.82 -15.00 2.82
CA ARG A 144 -4.73 -15.20 3.95
C ARG A 144 -4.32 -16.34 4.88
N ASP A 145 -3.85 -17.42 4.33
CA ASP A 145 -3.40 -18.61 5.04
C ASP A 145 -2.14 -18.41 5.88
N ARG A 146 -1.40 -17.31 5.62
CA ARG A 146 -0.18 -16.94 6.34
C ARG A 146 -0.46 -16.18 7.64
N TYR A 147 -1.67 -15.69 7.85
CA TYR A 147 -2.00 -15.05 9.11
C TYR A 147 -1.99 -16.03 10.28
N PRO A 148 -1.50 -15.61 11.46
CA PRO A 148 -1.62 -16.41 12.67
C PRO A 148 -3.08 -16.76 12.98
N SER A 149 -3.33 -17.96 13.51
CA SER A 149 -4.69 -18.45 13.78
C SER A 149 -5.52 -17.55 14.70
N TRP A 150 -4.87 -16.84 15.63
CA TRP A 150 -5.53 -15.89 16.53
C TRP A 150 -5.96 -14.57 15.86
N LEU A 151 -5.43 -14.26 14.66
CA LEU A 151 -5.87 -13.17 13.79
C LEU A 151 -6.81 -13.64 12.69
N ASN A 152 -7.07 -14.93 12.61
CA ASN A 152 -7.95 -15.50 11.60
C ASN A 152 -9.41 -15.26 11.98
N ASP A 153 -9.82 -14.00 12.01
CA ASP A 153 -11.21 -13.61 12.18
C ASP A 153 -11.95 -13.78 10.85
N SER A 154 -12.96 -14.65 10.86
CA SER A 154 -13.78 -14.94 9.68
C SER A 154 -14.51 -13.71 9.15
N SER A 155 -14.91 -12.78 10.03
CA SER A 155 -15.63 -11.56 9.63
C SER A 155 -14.79 -10.61 8.78
N TYR A 156 -13.48 -10.61 9.00
CA TYR A 156 -12.53 -9.78 8.26
C TYR A 156 -12.19 -10.34 6.88
N ARG A 157 -12.38 -11.63 6.66
CA ARG A 157 -11.90 -12.37 5.48
C ARG A 157 -12.99 -13.21 4.83
N ASP A 158 -14.23 -12.82 5.04
CA ASP A 158 -15.35 -13.59 4.53
C ASP A 158 -15.37 -13.54 2.99
N ASP A 159 -15.06 -14.67 2.38
CA ASP A 159 -15.19 -14.85 0.93
C ASP A 159 -16.64 -14.74 0.47
N SER A 160 -17.61 -14.84 1.39
CA SER A 160 -19.02 -14.68 1.06
C SER A 160 -19.31 -13.26 0.56
N LEU A 161 -18.80 -12.23 1.25
CA LEU A 161 -18.99 -10.84 0.82
C LEU A 161 -18.47 -10.58 -0.60
N ARG A 162 -17.31 -11.15 -0.93
CA ARG A 162 -16.76 -11.05 -2.28
C ARG A 162 -17.64 -11.77 -3.30
N THR A 163 -18.08 -12.98 -2.97
CA THR A 163 -18.97 -13.77 -3.82
C THR A 163 -20.31 -13.07 -4.02
N ASP A 164 -20.87 -12.52 -2.95
CA ASP A 164 -22.13 -11.77 -2.99
C ASP A 164 -22.00 -10.49 -3.82
N PHE A 165 -20.86 -9.79 -3.70
CA PHE A 165 -20.58 -8.61 -4.51
C PHE A 165 -20.48 -8.95 -6.00
N MET A 166 -19.73 -9.99 -6.38
CA MET A 166 -19.63 -10.44 -7.78
C MET A 166 -20.97 -10.92 -8.33
N THR A 167 -21.77 -11.60 -7.50
CA THR A 167 -23.14 -11.99 -7.85
C THR A 167 -24.00 -10.73 -8.06
N GLY A 168 -23.90 -9.74 -7.19
CA GLY A 168 -24.61 -8.47 -7.31
C GLY A 168 -24.27 -7.69 -8.58
N LEU A 169 -23.02 -7.74 -9.06
CA LEU A 169 -22.61 -7.19 -10.36
C LEU A 169 -23.31 -7.92 -11.51
N ALA A 170 -23.29 -9.26 -11.48
CA ALA A 170 -23.92 -10.10 -12.50
C ALA A 170 -25.44 -9.84 -12.58
N GLU A 171 -26.14 -9.78 -11.45
CA GLU A 171 -27.59 -9.49 -11.37
C GLU A 171 -27.96 -8.12 -11.93
N ARG A 172 -27.04 -7.16 -11.86
CA ARG A 172 -27.21 -5.81 -12.43
C ARG A 172 -26.76 -5.68 -13.88
N GLY A 173 -26.33 -6.81 -14.50
CA GLY A 173 -25.83 -6.82 -15.87
C GLY A 173 -24.55 -5.99 -16.06
N ILE A 174 -23.72 -5.91 -15.03
CA ILE A 174 -22.41 -5.24 -15.09
C ILE A 174 -21.36 -6.27 -15.50
N ASP A 175 -20.69 -6.00 -16.60
CA ASP A 175 -19.57 -6.82 -17.04
C ASP A 175 -18.44 -6.78 -16.01
N HIS A 176 -17.93 -7.95 -15.62
CA HIS A 176 -16.90 -8.04 -14.59
C HIS A 176 -15.92 -9.19 -14.80
N LEU A 177 -14.69 -8.98 -14.30
CA LEU A 177 -13.64 -9.99 -14.20
C LEU A 177 -13.21 -10.13 -12.74
N GLU A 178 -13.27 -11.35 -12.23
CA GLU A 178 -12.73 -11.67 -10.92
C GLU A 178 -11.32 -12.23 -11.05
N MET A 179 -10.30 -11.42 -10.79
CA MET A 179 -8.91 -11.81 -10.97
C MET A 179 -8.42 -12.86 -9.98
N ALA A 180 -9.10 -13.05 -8.86
CA ALA A 180 -8.78 -14.13 -7.92
C ALA A 180 -8.78 -15.51 -8.61
N GLN A 181 -9.62 -15.74 -9.62
CA GLN A 181 -9.68 -17.00 -10.37
C GLN A 181 -8.38 -17.32 -11.12
N TYR A 182 -7.65 -16.29 -11.54
CA TYR A 182 -6.42 -16.41 -12.32
C TYR A 182 -5.16 -16.31 -11.48
N LEU A 183 -5.18 -15.49 -10.43
CA LEU A 183 -4.01 -15.23 -9.59
C LEU A 183 -3.86 -16.25 -8.45
N SER A 184 -4.93 -16.95 -8.03
CA SER A 184 -4.92 -17.88 -6.91
C SER A 184 -4.05 -19.12 -7.13
N ALA A 185 -3.74 -19.45 -8.38
CA ALA A 185 -2.90 -20.60 -8.69
C ALA A 185 -1.45 -20.46 -8.19
N ASP A 186 -0.94 -19.24 -8.09
CA ASP A 186 0.42 -18.96 -7.64
C ASP A 186 0.53 -17.51 -7.13
N TYR A 187 -0.02 -17.23 -5.97
CA TYR A 187 0.05 -15.91 -5.36
C TYR A 187 1.48 -15.45 -5.09
N GLU A 188 2.40 -16.36 -4.77
CA GLU A 188 3.80 -16.03 -4.51
C GLU A 188 4.50 -15.46 -5.74
N LYS A 189 4.09 -15.88 -6.93
CA LYS A 189 4.58 -15.32 -8.20
C LYS A 189 4.01 -13.94 -8.49
N PHE A 190 2.75 -13.69 -8.13
CA PHE A 190 2.01 -12.53 -8.58
C PHE A 190 2.01 -11.35 -7.60
N TYR A 191 2.35 -11.59 -6.34
CA TYR A 191 2.32 -10.57 -5.29
C TYR A 191 3.69 -10.33 -4.66
N SER A 192 3.88 -9.11 -4.16
CA SER A 192 5.00 -8.79 -3.29
C SER A 192 4.76 -9.35 -1.89
N LYS A 193 5.83 -9.82 -1.24
CA LYS A 193 5.80 -10.32 0.14
C LYS A 193 5.91 -9.20 1.18
N THR A 194 6.46 -8.07 0.80
CA THR A 194 6.74 -6.94 1.72
C THR A 194 6.00 -5.66 1.38
N ASP A 195 5.19 -5.69 0.33
CA ASP A 195 4.34 -4.59 -0.12
C ASP A 195 2.87 -5.02 -0.22
N HIS A 196 1.96 -4.08 -0.36
CA HIS A 196 0.53 -4.36 -0.48
C HIS A 196 0.05 -4.59 -1.92
N HIS A 197 0.92 -4.38 -2.89
CA HIS A 197 0.59 -4.50 -4.30
C HIS A 197 0.89 -5.89 -4.87
N TYR A 198 0.19 -6.27 -5.93
CA TYR A 198 0.66 -7.29 -6.83
C TYR A 198 1.88 -6.76 -7.62
N ASN A 199 2.74 -7.66 -8.04
CA ASN A 199 3.95 -7.31 -8.77
C ASN A 199 3.70 -7.25 -10.29
N LEU A 200 4.75 -7.06 -11.08
CA LEU A 200 4.65 -6.94 -12.53
C LEU A 200 4.08 -8.20 -13.21
N TYR A 201 4.34 -9.40 -12.67
CA TYR A 201 3.73 -10.62 -13.22
C TYR A 201 2.21 -10.62 -13.00
N GLY A 202 1.75 -10.19 -11.82
CA GLY A 202 0.32 -10.05 -11.54
C GLY A 202 -0.34 -8.97 -12.41
N ALA A 203 0.35 -7.85 -12.62
CA ALA A 203 -0.12 -6.78 -13.50
C ALA A 203 -0.24 -7.26 -14.96
N TYR A 204 0.75 -8.01 -15.45
CA TYR A 204 0.72 -8.53 -16.81
C TYR A 204 -0.35 -9.61 -17.02
N GLU A 205 -0.52 -10.52 -16.07
CA GLU A 205 -1.64 -11.48 -16.11
C GLU A 205 -2.99 -10.77 -16.14
N THR A 206 -3.17 -9.75 -15.29
CA THR A 206 -4.40 -8.94 -15.28
C THR A 206 -4.62 -8.24 -16.63
N TYR A 207 -3.59 -7.67 -17.21
CA TYR A 207 -3.65 -7.07 -18.55
C TYR A 207 -4.11 -8.08 -19.61
N LEU A 208 -3.53 -9.28 -19.62
CA LEU A 208 -3.88 -10.30 -20.59
C LEU A 208 -5.37 -10.70 -20.48
N ARG A 209 -5.90 -10.86 -19.26
CA ARG A 209 -7.32 -11.18 -19.06
C ARG A 209 -8.25 -10.05 -19.45
N ILE A 210 -7.89 -8.81 -19.16
CA ILE A 210 -8.65 -7.65 -19.62
C ILE A 210 -8.68 -7.62 -21.15
N MET A 211 -7.54 -7.83 -21.83
CA MET A 211 -7.45 -7.80 -23.28
C MET A 211 -8.19 -8.98 -23.93
N GLU A 212 -8.15 -10.15 -23.32
CA GLU A 212 -8.96 -11.30 -23.75
C GLU A 212 -10.46 -10.96 -23.69
N TYR A 213 -10.92 -10.36 -22.59
CA TYR A 213 -12.30 -9.93 -22.44
C TYR A 213 -12.68 -8.86 -23.46
N VAL A 214 -11.88 -7.83 -23.62
CA VAL A 214 -12.10 -6.73 -24.59
C VAL A 214 -12.20 -7.26 -26.01
N ASN A 215 -11.32 -8.17 -26.40
CA ASN A 215 -11.32 -8.76 -27.74
C ASN A 215 -12.51 -9.70 -27.99
N ALA A 216 -13.05 -10.31 -26.95
CA ALA A 216 -14.23 -11.17 -27.05
C ALA A 216 -15.55 -10.39 -27.16
N HIS A 217 -15.66 -9.23 -26.49
CA HIS A 217 -16.95 -8.53 -26.29
C HIS A 217 -17.04 -7.18 -27.00
N TYR A 218 -15.89 -6.59 -27.34
CA TYR A 218 -15.84 -5.27 -27.97
C TYR A 218 -15.09 -5.32 -29.30
N ARG A 219 -14.35 -4.29 -29.57
CA ARG A 219 -13.52 -4.20 -30.77
C ARG A 219 -12.20 -4.92 -30.55
N THR A 220 -11.75 -5.71 -31.54
CA THR A 220 -10.42 -6.30 -31.54
C THR A 220 -9.34 -5.24 -31.37
N ALA A 221 -8.54 -5.41 -30.34
CA ALA A 221 -7.40 -4.57 -30.02
C ALA A 221 -6.11 -5.43 -30.00
N PRO A 222 -4.98 -4.90 -30.44
CA PRO A 222 -3.71 -5.63 -30.36
C PRO A 222 -3.38 -5.95 -28.91
N VAL A 223 -2.90 -7.16 -28.67
CA VAL A 223 -2.41 -7.63 -27.36
C VAL A 223 -0.89 -7.61 -27.42
N THR A 224 -0.27 -7.03 -26.40
CA THR A 224 1.19 -7.09 -26.26
C THR A 224 1.56 -8.44 -25.65
N GLU A 225 2.08 -9.32 -26.50
CA GLU A 225 2.60 -10.63 -26.10
C GLU A 225 4.13 -10.59 -26.03
N GLY A 226 4.71 -11.59 -25.36
CA GLY A 226 6.17 -11.73 -25.35
C GLY A 226 6.89 -10.70 -24.48
N LEU A 227 6.25 -10.28 -23.38
CA LEU A 227 6.89 -9.43 -22.38
C LEU A 227 8.01 -10.20 -21.68
N GLU A 228 9.24 -9.72 -21.79
CA GLU A 228 10.36 -10.25 -21.04
C GLU A 228 10.45 -9.51 -19.70
N ILE A 229 10.02 -10.18 -18.61
CA ILE A 229 10.05 -9.62 -17.26
C ILE A 229 11.34 -10.03 -16.58
N THR A 230 12.11 -9.05 -16.12
CA THR A 230 13.40 -9.25 -15.46
C THR A 230 13.44 -8.54 -14.11
N PRO A 231 14.12 -9.10 -13.09
CA PRO A 231 14.30 -8.41 -11.83
C PRO A 231 15.26 -7.22 -11.99
N VAL A 232 14.94 -6.13 -11.32
CA VAL A 232 15.85 -4.99 -11.19
C VAL A 232 16.95 -5.35 -10.18
N GLU A 233 18.19 -4.96 -10.45
CA GLU A 233 19.34 -5.29 -9.57
C GLU A 233 19.31 -4.56 -8.21
N SER A 234 18.54 -3.47 -8.09
CA SER A 234 18.39 -2.75 -6.82
C SER A 234 17.57 -3.54 -5.81
N SER A 235 17.89 -3.40 -4.53
CA SER A 235 17.09 -3.98 -3.45
C SER A 235 15.70 -3.31 -3.41
N PHE A 236 14.66 -4.12 -3.44
CA PHE A 236 13.30 -3.64 -3.24
C PHE A 236 12.98 -3.57 -1.74
N LEU A 237 12.50 -2.42 -1.31
CA LEU A 237 12.03 -2.22 0.04
C LEU A 237 10.53 -1.91 0.00
N GLY A 238 9.71 -2.94 0.12
CA GLY A 238 8.25 -2.80 0.14
C GLY A 238 7.75 -1.89 1.26
N SER A 239 6.60 -1.31 1.09
CA SER A 239 6.02 -0.30 2.00
C SER A 239 5.90 -0.79 3.45
N ARG A 240 5.59 -2.07 3.67
CA ARG A 240 5.56 -2.66 5.02
C ARG A 240 6.95 -2.86 5.60
N ASN A 241 7.90 -3.36 4.81
CA ASN A 241 9.28 -3.53 5.28
C ASN A 241 9.95 -2.16 5.54
N ARG A 242 9.54 -1.13 4.82
CA ARG A 242 9.96 0.25 5.07
C ARG A 242 9.54 0.71 6.47
N LYS A 243 8.31 0.42 6.91
CA LYS A 243 7.85 0.67 8.29
C LYS A 243 8.67 -0.09 9.33
N LEU A 244 9.23 -1.23 8.96
CA LEU A 244 10.16 -2.02 9.79
C LEU A 244 11.63 -1.63 9.59
N PHE A 245 11.92 -0.47 9.01
CA PHE A 245 13.28 0.05 8.76
C PHE A 245 14.15 -0.87 7.89
N GLY A 246 13.53 -1.70 7.03
CA GLY A 246 14.24 -2.68 6.20
C GLY A 246 14.89 -3.82 7.00
N LEU A 247 14.38 -4.12 8.18
CA LEU A 247 14.94 -5.14 9.07
C LEU A 247 14.39 -6.54 8.81
N PHE A 248 13.27 -6.65 8.10
CA PHE A 248 12.73 -7.94 7.69
C PHE A 248 13.51 -8.46 6.48
N GLN A 249 13.97 -9.71 6.56
CA GLN A 249 14.70 -10.36 5.46
C GLN A 249 13.70 -10.92 4.45
N SER A 250 13.81 -10.52 3.20
CA SER A 250 12.94 -10.99 2.13
C SER A 250 13.71 -11.10 0.83
N ASP A 251 13.27 -12.00 -0.04
CA ASP A 251 13.72 -12.16 -1.41
C ASP A 251 12.87 -11.34 -2.41
N ASP A 252 12.00 -10.47 -1.91
CA ASP A 252 11.18 -9.58 -2.72
C ASP A 252 12.02 -8.73 -3.69
N ARG A 253 11.52 -8.59 -4.91
CA ARG A 253 12.21 -7.86 -5.97
C ARG A 253 11.27 -6.93 -6.70
N LEU A 254 11.82 -5.82 -7.15
CA LEU A 254 11.19 -5.00 -8.17
C LEU A 254 11.48 -5.63 -9.53
N TYR A 255 10.51 -5.56 -10.45
CA TYR A 255 10.64 -6.10 -11.79
C TYR A 255 10.48 -4.99 -12.82
N THR A 256 11.20 -5.13 -13.93
CA THR A 256 11.02 -4.35 -15.14
C THR A 256 10.70 -5.27 -16.32
N TYR A 257 10.33 -4.70 -17.45
CA TYR A 257 10.10 -5.49 -18.64
C TYR A 257 10.72 -4.84 -19.89
N THR A 258 10.97 -5.67 -20.89
CA THR A 258 11.27 -5.24 -22.25
C THR A 258 10.22 -5.77 -23.20
N LEU A 259 9.94 -4.98 -24.25
CA LEU A 259 9.06 -5.37 -25.33
C LEU A 259 9.90 -5.91 -26.47
N ALA A 260 9.46 -7.03 -27.08
CA ALA A 260 10.10 -7.55 -28.30
C ALA A 260 10.04 -6.53 -29.43
N ASP A 261 8.90 -5.84 -29.57
CA ASP A 261 8.69 -4.75 -30.51
C ASP A 261 8.33 -3.46 -29.75
N PRO A 262 9.32 -2.62 -29.41
CA PRO A 262 9.06 -1.40 -28.66
C PRO A 262 8.17 -0.43 -29.46
N VAL A 263 7.07 -0.02 -28.86
CA VAL A 263 6.17 0.99 -29.42
C VAL A 263 6.74 2.37 -29.10
N PRO A 264 6.97 3.25 -30.07
CA PRO A 264 7.38 4.62 -29.80
C PRO A 264 6.29 5.34 -28.99
N PHE A 265 6.68 6.01 -27.92
CA PHE A 265 5.79 6.79 -27.08
C PHE A 265 6.45 8.12 -26.69
N GLU A 266 5.63 9.09 -26.35
CA GLU A 266 6.05 10.35 -25.77
C GLU A 266 5.45 10.46 -24.36
N ARG A 267 6.27 10.84 -23.40
CA ARG A 267 5.82 11.09 -22.03
C ARG A 267 5.80 12.58 -21.75
N TYR A 268 4.72 13.03 -21.11
CA TYR A 268 4.55 14.39 -20.66
C TYR A 268 4.24 14.40 -19.16
N ASP A 269 5.07 15.07 -18.36
CA ASP A 269 4.81 15.31 -16.96
C ASP A 269 4.39 16.79 -16.78
N ASN A 270 3.17 17.03 -16.29
CA ASN A 270 2.56 18.33 -16.17
C ASN A 270 2.61 19.16 -17.49
N GLY A 271 2.44 18.51 -18.64
CA GLY A 271 2.45 19.13 -19.95
C GLY A 271 3.85 19.39 -20.55
N ASN A 272 4.91 19.01 -19.86
CA ASN A 272 6.29 19.11 -20.34
C ASN A 272 6.76 17.75 -20.87
N PRO A 273 7.40 17.69 -22.06
CA PRO A 273 7.96 16.44 -22.57
C PRO A 273 9.12 16.00 -21.67
N VAL A 274 9.15 14.72 -21.33
CA VAL A 274 10.20 14.10 -20.52
C VAL A 274 10.87 13.01 -21.33
N GLU A 275 12.19 13.09 -21.49
CA GLU A 275 12.99 11.95 -21.97
C GLU A 275 12.95 10.86 -20.89
N ALA A 276 12.06 9.90 -21.04
CA ALA A 276 11.96 8.80 -20.11
C ALA A 276 11.75 7.49 -20.85
N THR A 277 12.41 6.47 -20.35
CA THR A 277 11.93 5.11 -20.50
C THR A 277 10.58 4.96 -19.77
N VAL A 278 9.77 3.96 -20.11
CA VAL A 278 8.49 3.67 -19.44
C VAL A 278 8.67 3.52 -17.92
N PHE A 279 9.89 3.23 -17.47
CA PHE A 279 10.30 3.18 -16.07
C PHE A 279 11.52 4.07 -15.86
N ALA A 280 11.31 5.22 -15.21
CA ALA A 280 12.36 5.83 -14.44
C ALA A 280 12.32 5.15 -13.06
N ALA A 281 13.26 4.29 -12.77
CA ALA A 281 13.55 3.93 -11.39
C ALA A 281 14.34 5.11 -10.81
N ASP A 282 13.68 5.96 -10.02
CA ASP A 282 14.33 6.95 -9.17
C ASP A 282 14.96 6.26 -7.97
#